data_d7de4444feb05b0af2d84d6290465a52
#
_entry.id   d7de4444feb05b0af2d84d6290465a52
#
_cell.length_a   1.000
_cell.length_b   1.000
_cell.length_c   1.000
_cell.angle_alpha   90.00
_cell.angle_beta   90.00
_cell.angle_gamma   90.00
#
_symmetry.space_group_name_H-M   'P 1'
#
loop_
_entity.id
_entity.type
_entity.pdbx_description
1 polymer ?
#
loop_
_entity_poly.entity_id
_entity_poly.type
_entity_poly.pdbx_seq_one_letter_code
_entity_poly.pdbx_strand_id
1 'polypeptide(L)'
;MGALRAVFFDLDGTLVRYRGVDFESSWGAIAAAAGVSEASGKLLQEFLPKRSHYADWVRRDAELLAGISVSQVAEQIFPPPLADGVRDAIDQLRGRYLLGIVSSGVALVADRVCDELGLDFAIANHLQAEDGRFSGESVLRVDLWGKADVVRSVVTQRGLSLADVCYVGDHINDIPVMEIVGLSIAVHAKDPAVEAACDQVAPHFSDIPELIARHEEAVAFS
;
A
#
# COMPACT_ATOMS: atom_id res chain seq x y z
N MET A 1 -4.55 -16.70 -21.65
CA MET A 1 -4.64 -15.64 -20.64
C MET A 1 -4.58 -14.30 -21.37
N GLY A 2 -5.30 -13.26 -20.91
CA GLY A 2 -5.26 -11.93 -21.54
C GLY A 2 -3.99 -11.16 -21.19
N ALA A 3 -3.69 -10.09 -21.95
CA ALA A 3 -2.64 -9.17 -21.59
C ALA A 3 -2.99 -8.41 -20.29
N LEU A 4 -1.99 -8.09 -19.49
CA LEU A 4 -2.18 -7.28 -18.27
C LEU A 4 -2.69 -5.87 -18.64
N ARG A 5 -3.60 -5.33 -17.85
CA ARG A 5 -4.24 -4.03 -18.07
C ARG A 5 -4.06 -3.08 -16.90
N ALA A 6 -3.70 -3.61 -15.74
CA ALA A 6 -3.52 -2.82 -14.52
C ALA A 6 -2.33 -3.32 -13.70
N VAL A 7 -1.68 -2.39 -12.99
CA VAL A 7 -0.66 -2.71 -11.98
C VAL A 7 -1.06 -2.03 -10.68
N PHE A 8 -1.32 -2.80 -9.65
CA PHE A 8 -1.66 -2.29 -8.32
C PHE A 8 -0.50 -2.52 -7.36
N PHE A 9 -0.30 -1.57 -6.50
CA PHE A 9 0.81 -1.55 -5.55
C PHE A 9 0.30 -1.48 -4.11
N ASP A 10 0.97 -2.16 -3.19
CA ASP A 10 0.93 -1.73 -1.80
C ASP A 10 1.71 -0.41 -1.64
N LEU A 11 1.55 0.25 -0.50
CA LEU A 11 2.18 1.53 -0.19
C LEU A 11 3.43 1.32 0.69
N ASP A 12 3.19 0.92 1.94
CA ASP A 12 4.18 0.86 3.00
C ASP A 12 5.11 -0.35 2.85
N GLY A 13 6.41 -0.13 2.70
CA GLY A 13 7.39 -1.17 2.41
C GLY A 13 7.60 -1.42 0.90
N THR A 14 6.61 -1.09 0.07
CA THR A 14 6.61 -1.25 -1.39
C THR A 14 6.98 0.05 -2.11
N LEU A 15 6.09 1.05 -2.14
CA LEU A 15 6.33 2.35 -2.79
C LEU A 15 7.09 3.33 -1.89
N VAL A 16 6.84 3.30 -0.58
CA VAL A 16 7.50 4.17 0.42
C VAL A 16 8.15 3.34 1.51
N ARG A 17 9.25 3.88 2.09
CA ARG A 17 9.98 3.22 3.18
C ARG A 17 10.33 4.22 4.29
N TYR A 18 9.47 4.36 5.27
CA TYR A 18 9.70 5.17 6.46
C TYR A 18 10.62 4.44 7.44
N ARG A 19 11.93 4.72 7.37
CA ARG A 19 12.92 4.06 8.24
C ARG A 19 12.85 4.58 9.66
N GLY A 20 13.02 3.69 10.64
CA GLY A 20 13.13 4.04 12.06
C GLY A 20 11.79 4.27 12.77
N VAL A 21 10.68 3.93 12.13
CA VAL A 21 9.34 3.92 12.72
C VAL A 21 8.75 2.52 12.72
N ASP A 22 7.70 2.29 13.50
CA ASP A 22 7.05 0.99 13.61
C ASP A 22 6.57 0.49 12.25
N PHE A 23 6.96 -0.73 11.88
CA PHE A 23 6.72 -1.37 10.59
C PHE A 23 7.19 -0.59 9.35
N GLU A 24 8.00 0.45 9.51
CA GLU A 24 8.36 1.37 8.42
C GLU A 24 7.13 1.89 7.66
N SER A 25 6.00 2.04 8.38
CA SER A 25 4.68 2.33 7.82
C SER A 25 4.29 3.80 7.91
N SER A 26 3.31 4.19 7.10
CA SER A 26 2.66 5.50 7.15
C SER A 26 1.99 5.75 8.50
N TRP A 27 1.41 4.73 9.14
CA TRP A 27 0.88 4.82 10.51
C TRP A 27 1.97 5.17 11.52
N GLY A 28 3.11 4.45 11.47
CA GLY A 28 4.25 4.71 12.35
C GLY A 28 4.87 6.09 12.10
N ALA A 29 4.98 6.53 10.85
CA ALA A 29 5.49 7.84 10.50
C ALA A 29 4.60 8.98 11.04
N ILE A 30 3.27 8.85 10.89
CA ILE A 30 2.30 9.81 11.44
C ILE A 30 2.35 9.81 12.96
N ALA A 31 2.39 8.65 13.62
CA ALA A 31 2.49 8.54 15.07
C ALA A 31 3.77 9.20 15.61
N ALA A 32 4.90 9.04 14.91
CA ALA A 32 6.17 9.67 15.27
C ALA A 32 6.11 11.20 15.12
N ALA A 33 5.61 11.70 13.98
CA ALA A 33 5.45 13.11 13.73
C ALA A 33 4.45 13.79 14.69
N ALA A 34 3.44 13.04 15.13
CA ALA A 34 2.45 13.47 16.11
C ALA A 34 2.94 13.38 17.58
N GLY A 35 4.10 12.75 17.83
CA GLY A 35 4.62 12.57 19.19
C GLY A 35 3.88 11.51 20.02
N VAL A 36 3.18 10.57 19.37
CA VAL A 36 2.36 9.54 20.02
C VAL A 36 2.89 8.10 19.82
N SER A 37 4.12 7.93 19.33
CA SER A 37 4.72 6.62 19.01
C SER A 37 4.61 5.61 20.13
N GLU A 38 4.84 5.99 21.40
CA GLU A 38 4.75 5.06 22.53
C GLU A 38 3.33 4.49 22.70
N ALA A 39 2.32 5.34 22.57
CA ALA A 39 0.92 4.93 22.70
C ALA A 39 0.48 4.06 21.49
N SER A 40 0.84 4.46 20.27
CA SER A 40 0.59 3.68 19.06
C SER A 40 1.31 2.34 19.09
N GLY A 41 2.57 2.27 19.54
CA GLY A 41 3.30 1.02 19.71
C GLY A 41 2.65 0.04 20.71
N LYS A 42 2.00 0.56 21.76
CA LYS A 42 1.21 -0.28 22.69
C LYS A 42 -0.04 -0.86 22.00
N LEU A 43 -0.73 -0.04 21.18
CA LEU A 43 -1.88 -0.51 20.38
C LEU A 43 -1.44 -1.58 19.38
N LEU A 44 -0.31 -1.37 18.71
CA LEU A 44 0.27 -2.34 17.80
C LEU A 44 0.48 -3.70 18.49
N GLN A 45 1.13 -3.73 19.64
CA GLN A 45 1.36 -4.97 20.42
C GLN A 45 0.04 -5.63 20.87
N GLU A 46 -0.97 -4.82 21.20
CA GLU A 46 -2.28 -5.32 21.60
C GLU A 46 -3.06 -5.93 20.45
N PHE A 47 -3.09 -5.25 19.28
CA PHE A 47 -4.02 -5.57 18.18
C PHE A 47 -3.41 -6.45 17.09
N LEU A 48 -2.10 -6.43 16.86
CA LEU A 48 -1.46 -7.21 15.79
C LEU A 48 -1.82 -8.72 15.85
N PRO A 49 -1.88 -9.38 17.02
CA PRO A 49 -2.31 -10.77 17.10
C PRO A 49 -3.84 -10.97 16.96
N LYS A 50 -4.64 -9.90 16.97
CA LYS A 50 -6.11 -9.94 16.96
C LYS A 50 -6.65 -9.55 15.57
N ARG A 51 -6.45 -10.40 14.57
CA ARG A 51 -6.78 -10.10 13.15
C ARG A 51 -8.19 -9.56 12.93
N SER A 52 -9.21 -10.05 13.67
CA SER A 52 -10.61 -9.62 13.54
C SER A 52 -10.92 -8.24 14.17
N HIS A 53 -9.95 -7.59 14.80
CA HIS A 53 -10.12 -6.32 15.51
C HIS A 53 -9.36 -5.16 14.83
N TYR A 54 -9.04 -5.30 13.55
CA TYR A 54 -8.30 -4.26 12.84
C TYR A 54 -9.06 -2.92 12.78
N ALA A 55 -10.38 -2.95 12.63
CA ALA A 55 -11.21 -1.74 12.69
C ALA A 55 -11.11 -1.01 14.04
N ASP A 56 -11.08 -1.75 15.15
CA ASP A 56 -10.88 -1.17 16.48
C ASP A 56 -9.48 -0.58 16.63
N TRP A 57 -8.46 -1.22 16.07
CA TRP A 57 -7.09 -0.72 16.07
C TRP A 57 -7.01 0.62 15.33
N VAL A 58 -7.48 0.68 14.08
CA VAL A 58 -7.49 1.91 13.26
C VAL A 58 -8.22 3.05 13.99
N ARG A 59 -9.36 2.76 14.61
CA ARG A 59 -10.12 3.74 15.41
C ARG A 59 -9.30 4.25 16.59
N ARG A 60 -8.65 3.35 17.35
CA ARG A 60 -7.85 3.71 18.52
C ARG A 60 -6.61 4.52 18.15
N ASP A 61 -5.92 4.17 17.03
CA ASP A 61 -4.81 4.98 16.52
C ASP A 61 -5.27 6.38 16.08
N ALA A 62 -6.44 6.49 15.44
CA ALA A 62 -7.02 7.79 15.11
C ALA A 62 -7.33 8.64 16.34
N GLU A 63 -7.89 8.05 17.41
CA GLU A 63 -8.17 8.73 18.69
C GLU A 63 -6.91 9.35 19.31
N LEU A 64 -5.73 8.72 19.17
CA LEU A 64 -4.46 9.27 19.65
C LEU A 64 -4.06 10.58 18.94
N LEU A 65 -4.56 10.79 17.73
CA LEU A 65 -4.23 11.96 16.92
C LEU A 65 -5.17 13.15 17.15
N ALA A 66 -6.25 12.99 17.92
CA ALA A 66 -7.27 14.01 18.12
C ALA A 66 -6.67 15.36 18.53
N GLY A 67 -7.04 16.43 17.79
CA GLY A 67 -6.58 17.81 18.04
C GLY A 67 -5.18 18.14 17.53
N ILE A 68 -4.41 17.15 17.02
CA ILE A 68 -3.07 17.39 16.46
C ILE A 68 -3.21 18.02 15.06
N SER A 69 -2.35 19.00 14.77
CA SER A 69 -2.37 19.71 13.48
C SER A 69 -1.93 18.77 12.32
N VAL A 70 -2.76 18.68 11.28
CA VAL A 70 -2.43 17.92 10.07
C VAL A 70 -1.20 18.50 9.38
N SER A 71 -1.07 19.84 9.29
CA SER A 71 0.07 20.48 8.64
C SER A 71 1.38 20.22 9.37
N GLN A 72 1.39 20.24 10.71
CA GLN A 72 2.59 19.92 11.49
C GLN A 72 3.07 18.47 11.28
N VAL A 73 2.14 17.53 11.18
CA VAL A 73 2.48 16.15 10.85
C VAL A 73 2.98 16.04 9.41
N ALA A 74 2.28 16.67 8.46
CA ALA A 74 2.65 16.67 7.05
C ALA A 74 4.06 17.24 6.79
N GLU A 75 4.45 18.34 7.48
CA GLU A 75 5.78 18.93 7.37
C GLU A 75 6.91 17.96 7.76
N GLN A 76 6.63 16.98 8.62
CA GLN A 76 7.64 16.02 9.08
C GLN A 76 7.71 14.75 8.22
N ILE A 77 6.58 14.35 7.62
CA ILE A 77 6.52 13.10 6.86
C ILE A 77 6.65 13.29 5.35
N PHE A 78 6.62 14.53 4.85
CA PHE A 78 6.74 14.83 3.43
C PHE A 78 8.04 15.60 3.09
N PRO A 79 8.60 15.38 1.87
CA PRO A 79 8.14 14.45 0.84
C PRO A 79 8.19 13.00 1.31
N PRO A 80 7.29 12.11 0.80
CA PRO A 80 7.30 10.70 1.20
C PRO A 80 8.61 10.05 0.72
N PRO A 81 9.24 9.21 1.58
CA PRO A 81 10.51 8.55 1.23
C PRO A 81 10.24 7.40 0.24
N LEU A 82 10.14 7.71 -1.05
CA LEU A 82 9.98 6.70 -2.09
C LEU A 82 11.11 5.67 -2.04
N ALA A 83 10.78 4.41 -2.27
CA ALA A 83 11.79 3.37 -2.42
C ALA A 83 12.63 3.59 -3.69
N ASP A 84 13.87 3.10 -3.67
CA ASP A 84 14.80 3.28 -4.79
C ASP A 84 14.24 2.65 -6.07
N GLY A 85 14.29 3.39 -7.19
CA GLY A 85 13.83 2.95 -8.50
C GLY A 85 12.32 3.08 -8.75
N VAL A 86 11.52 3.51 -7.78
CA VAL A 86 10.05 3.63 -7.92
C VAL A 86 9.68 4.59 -9.06
N ARG A 87 10.27 5.80 -9.10
CA ARG A 87 9.93 6.79 -10.14
C ARG A 87 10.18 6.27 -11.55
N ASP A 88 11.37 5.72 -11.77
CA ASP A 88 11.78 5.22 -13.09
C ASP A 88 10.91 4.03 -13.54
N ALA A 89 10.54 3.15 -12.61
CA ALA A 89 9.64 2.04 -12.91
C ALA A 89 8.22 2.51 -13.23
N ILE A 90 7.66 3.42 -12.43
CA ILE A 90 6.32 3.97 -12.68
C ILE A 90 6.26 4.71 -14.00
N ASP A 91 7.29 5.50 -14.36
CA ASP A 91 7.35 6.23 -15.64
C ASP A 91 7.35 5.27 -16.84
N GLN A 92 7.95 4.09 -16.74
CA GLN A 92 7.92 3.06 -17.77
C GLN A 92 6.56 2.35 -17.91
N LEU A 93 5.78 2.27 -16.82
CA LEU A 93 4.47 1.61 -16.78
C LEU A 93 3.33 2.57 -17.16
N ARG A 94 3.51 3.87 -16.94
CA ARG A 94 2.50 4.89 -17.16
C ARG A 94 2.04 4.93 -18.62
N GLY A 95 0.73 5.07 -18.81
CA GLY A 95 0.10 5.11 -20.12
C GLY A 95 -0.04 3.76 -20.82
N ARG A 96 0.56 2.70 -20.25
CA ARG A 96 0.39 1.30 -20.69
C ARG A 96 -0.61 0.56 -19.84
N TYR A 97 -0.62 0.83 -18.55
CA TYR A 97 -1.45 0.16 -17.55
C TYR A 97 -2.21 1.17 -16.72
N LEU A 98 -3.35 0.76 -16.18
CA LEU A 98 -4.01 1.45 -15.07
C LEU A 98 -3.17 1.23 -13.80
N LEU A 99 -2.66 2.31 -13.20
CA LEU A 99 -1.78 2.25 -12.04
C LEU A 99 -2.53 2.68 -10.78
N GLY A 100 -2.45 1.91 -9.70
CA GLY A 100 -3.16 2.26 -8.48
C GLY A 100 -2.53 1.75 -7.20
N ILE A 101 -2.86 2.40 -6.09
CA ILE A 101 -2.49 2.00 -4.74
C ILE A 101 -3.69 1.34 -4.07
N VAL A 102 -3.47 0.18 -3.44
CA VAL A 102 -4.42 -0.47 -2.53
C VAL A 102 -3.67 -0.85 -1.26
N SER A 103 -3.84 -0.09 -0.19
CA SER A 103 -3.05 -0.24 1.03
C SER A 103 -3.88 -0.11 2.31
N SER A 104 -3.53 -0.88 3.33
CA SER A 104 -4.01 -0.69 4.70
C SER A 104 -3.35 0.50 5.43
N GLY A 105 -2.43 1.20 4.78
CA GLY A 105 -1.81 2.43 5.25
C GLY A 105 -2.76 3.63 5.26
N VAL A 106 -2.22 4.83 5.42
CA VAL A 106 -2.99 6.06 5.60
C VAL A 106 -3.13 6.85 4.30
N ALA A 107 -4.35 7.25 3.97
CA ALA A 107 -4.70 8.00 2.76
C ALA A 107 -3.91 9.32 2.62
N LEU A 108 -3.61 10.01 3.72
CA LEU A 108 -2.76 11.21 3.70
C LEU A 108 -1.43 10.98 2.96
N VAL A 109 -0.83 9.79 3.10
CA VAL A 109 0.41 9.42 2.40
C VAL A 109 0.11 8.82 1.04
N ALA A 110 -0.89 7.93 0.95
CA ALA A 110 -1.25 7.26 -0.30
C ALA A 110 -1.66 8.24 -1.40
N ASP A 111 -2.49 9.24 -1.07
CA ASP A 111 -2.94 10.27 -1.99
C ASP A 111 -1.76 11.14 -2.46
N ARG A 112 -0.87 11.53 -1.52
CA ARG A 112 0.33 12.30 -1.86
C ARG A 112 1.26 11.53 -2.80
N VAL A 113 1.48 10.24 -2.57
CA VAL A 113 2.29 9.39 -3.44
C VAL A 113 1.62 9.19 -4.79
N CYS A 114 0.29 9.00 -4.81
CA CYS A 114 -0.50 8.88 -6.03
C CYS A 114 -0.33 10.12 -6.91
N ASP A 115 -0.49 11.31 -6.34
CA ASP A 115 -0.33 12.59 -7.04
C ASP A 115 1.13 12.78 -7.54
N GLU A 116 2.11 12.51 -6.68
CA GLU A 116 3.53 12.72 -6.98
C GLU A 116 4.06 11.78 -8.07
N LEU A 117 3.54 10.55 -8.13
CA LEU A 117 3.89 9.56 -9.14
C LEU A 117 2.94 9.58 -10.35
N GLY A 118 1.85 10.36 -10.32
CA GLY A 118 0.85 10.41 -11.37
C GLY A 118 0.17 9.06 -11.59
N LEU A 119 -0.20 8.38 -10.49
CA LEU A 119 -1.01 7.17 -10.54
C LEU A 119 -2.50 7.51 -10.74
N ASP A 120 -3.29 6.56 -11.19
CA ASP A 120 -4.70 6.78 -11.54
C ASP A 120 -5.62 6.82 -10.32
N PHE A 121 -5.26 6.15 -9.21
CA PHE A 121 -6.04 6.14 -7.97
C PHE A 121 -5.24 5.64 -6.78
N ALA A 122 -5.72 5.99 -5.58
CA ALA A 122 -5.29 5.40 -4.31
C ALA A 122 -6.51 5.01 -3.47
N ILE A 123 -6.45 3.86 -2.81
CA ILE A 123 -7.43 3.39 -1.82
C ILE A 123 -6.66 3.03 -0.56
N ALA A 124 -6.88 3.79 0.50
CA ALA A 124 -6.25 3.60 1.80
C ALA A 124 -7.17 4.09 2.92
N ASN A 125 -6.77 3.95 4.18
CA ASN A 125 -7.57 4.33 5.33
C ASN A 125 -7.49 5.84 5.60
N HIS A 126 -8.65 6.48 5.83
CA HIS A 126 -8.69 7.92 6.04
C HIS A 126 -8.69 8.27 7.53
N LEU A 127 -7.85 9.22 7.91
CA LEU A 127 -7.94 9.97 9.15
C LEU A 127 -8.79 11.21 8.88
N GLN A 128 -9.84 11.40 9.67
CA GLN A 128 -10.70 12.56 9.54
C GLN A 128 -10.05 13.81 10.15
N ALA A 129 -10.32 14.96 9.55
CA ALA A 129 -9.79 16.25 10.04
C ALA A 129 -10.87 17.34 9.96
N GLU A 130 -10.89 18.21 10.97
CA GLU A 130 -11.73 19.39 11.06
C GLU A 130 -10.87 20.59 11.45
N ASP A 131 -11.06 21.73 10.81
CA ASP A 131 -10.31 22.96 11.05
C ASP A 131 -8.78 22.77 11.03
N GLY A 132 -8.28 21.89 10.14
CA GLY A 132 -6.86 21.60 9.97
C GLY A 132 -6.24 20.72 11.07
N ARG A 133 -7.06 20.10 11.90
CA ARG A 133 -6.65 19.17 12.97
C ARG A 133 -7.32 17.82 12.79
N PHE A 134 -6.62 16.75 13.14
CA PHE A 134 -7.24 15.43 13.20
C PHE A 134 -8.38 15.44 14.21
N SER A 135 -9.55 14.92 13.80
CA SER A 135 -10.74 14.84 14.68
C SER A 135 -10.67 13.71 15.70
N GLY A 136 -9.78 12.74 15.47
CA GLY A 136 -9.75 11.48 16.22
C GLY A 136 -10.64 10.39 15.60
N GLU A 137 -11.29 10.69 14.48
CA GLU A 137 -12.12 9.74 13.74
C GLU A 137 -11.37 9.19 12.51
N SER A 138 -11.79 8.03 12.05
CA SER A 138 -11.23 7.37 10.88
C SER A 138 -12.31 6.71 10.02
N VAL A 139 -12.00 6.52 8.74
CA VAL A 139 -12.80 5.70 7.83
C VAL A 139 -11.95 4.55 7.33
N LEU A 140 -12.29 3.34 7.76
CA LEU A 140 -11.68 2.11 7.29
C LEU A 140 -12.12 1.83 5.86
N ARG A 141 -11.17 1.74 4.95
CA ARG A 141 -11.35 1.38 3.53
C ARG A 141 -10.70 0.06 3.18
N VAL A 142 -9.56 -0.22 3.80
CA VAL A 142 -8.76 -1.41 3.54
C VAL A 142 -8.40 -2.03 4.88
N ASP A 143 -9.01 -3.16 5.20
CA ASP A 143 -8.62 -3.97 6.34
C ASP A 143 -7.24 -4.59 6.07
N LEU A 144 -6.41 -4.74 7.11
CA LEU A 144 -5.06 -5.28 6.99
C LEU A 144 -5.03 -6.66 6.32
N TRP A 145 -6.03 -7.49 6.61
CA TRP A 145 -6.15 -8.86 6.11
C TRP A 145 -7.22 -9.02 5.01
N GLY A 146 -7.98 -7.94 4.74
CA GLY A 146 -9.08 -7.88 3.75
C GLY A 146 -8.72 -7.21 2.43
N LYS A 147 -7.44 -6.96 2.16
CA LYS A 147 -6.96 -6.27 0.95
C LYS A 147 -7.46 -6.94 -0.36
N ALA A 148 -7.53 -8.26 -0.39
CA ALA A 148 -8.02 -9.01 -1.55
C ALA A 148 -9.46 -8.66 -1.94
N ASP A 149 -10.35 -8.41 -0.99
CA ASP A 149 -11.75 -8.04 -1.27
C ASP A 149 -11.85 -6.64 -1.88
N VAL A 150 -10.97 -5.71 -1.43
CA VAL A 150 -10.87 -4.38 -2.02
C VAL A 150 -10.38 -4.47 -3.47
N VAL A 151 -9.35 -5.27 -3.74
CA VAL A 151 -8.85 -5.50 -5.11
C VAL A 151 -9.94 -6.10 -6.00
N ARG A 152 -10.69 -7.11 -5.54
CA ARG A 152 -11.85 -7.68 -6.27
C ARG A 152 -12.89 -6.62 -6.61
N SER A 153 -13.22 -5.75 -5.64
CA SER A 153 -14.18 -4.66 -5.83
C SER A 153 -13.70 -3.66 -6.87
N VAL A 154 -12.44 -3.21 -6.80
CA VAL A 154 -11.83 -2.28 -7.75
C VAL A 154 -11.82 -2.84 -9.16
N VAL A 155 -11.40 -4.09 -9.30
CA VAL A 155 -11.35 -4.81 -10.58
C VAL A 155 -12.74 -4.86 -11.21
N THR A 156 -13.77 -5.25 -10.44
CA THR A 156 -15.16 -5.31 -10.89
C THR A 156 -15.68 -3.95 -11.33
N GLN A 157 -15.47 -2.91 -10.52
CA GLN A 157 -15.95 -1.54 -10.81
C GLN A 157 -15.31 -0.95 -12.07
N ARG A 158 -14.09 -1.39 -12.42
CA ARG A 158 -13.36 -0.91 -13.60
C ARG A 158 -13.53 -1.80 -14.84
N GLY A 159 -14.36 -2.82 -14.77
CA GLY A 159 -14.58 -3.75 -15.90
C GLY A 159 -13.32 -4.54 -16.27
N LEU A 160 -12.51 -4.87 -15.27
CA LEU A 160 -11.34 -5.73 -15.37
C LEU A 160 -11.66 -7.13 -14.82
N SER A 161 -10.81 -8.09 -15.12
CA SER A 161 -10.73 -9.37 -14.41
C SER A 161 -9.49 -9.40 -13.51
N LEU A 162 -9.46 -10.28 -12.53
CA LEU A 162 -8.27 -10.47 -11.69
C LEU A 162 -7.06 -10.94 -12.51
N ALA A 163 -7.30 -11.69 -13.60
CA ALA A 163 -6.26 -12.11 -14.52
C ALA A 163 -5.62 -10.96 -15.33
N ASP A 164 -6.28 -9.77 -15.38
CA ASP A 164 -5.76 -8.58 -16.05
C ASP A 164 -4.85 -7.74 -15.14
N VAL A 165 -4.65 -8.15 -13.88
CA VAL A 165 -3.97 -7.35 -12.85
C VAL A 165 -2.62 -7.95 -12.51
N CYS A 166 -1.58 -7.11 -12.50
CA CYS A 166 -0.35 -7.35 -11.76
C CYS A 166 -0.47 -6.69 -10.38
N TYR A 167 -0.10 -7.38 -9.32
CA TYR A 167 -0.01 -6.84 -7.96
C TYR A 167 1.42 -6.89 -7.44
N VAL A 168 1.88 -5.77 -6.85
CA VAL A 168 3.22 -5.63 -6.28
C VAL A 168 3.09 -5.35 -4.79
N GLY A 169 3.75 -6.14 -3.95
CA GLY A 169 3.72 -6.01 -2.49
C GLY A 169 4.95 -6.59 -1.81
N ASP A 170 5.06 -6.40 -0.48
CA ASP A 170 6.24 -6.79 0.30
C ASP A 170 5.92 -7.57 1.58
N HIS A 171 4.65 -7.62 2.00
CA HIS A 171 4.29 -8.11 3.32
C HIS A 171 3.28 -9.27 3.28
N ILE A 172 3.19 -10.03 4.38
CA ILE A 172 2.29 -11.21 4.48
C ILE A 172 0.81 -10.87 4.29
N ASN A 173 0.40 -9.62 4.51
CA ASN A 173 -0.97 -9.18 4.25
C ASN A 173 -1.27 -8.99 2.75
N ASP A 174 -0.26 -9.05 1.87
CA ASP A 174 -0.39 -9.02 0.43
C ASP A 174 -0.65 -10.42 -0.17
N ILE A 175 -0.25 -11.47 0.54
CA ILE A 175 -0.38 -12.85 0.06
C ILE A 175 -1.80 -13.15 -0.47
N PRO A 176 -2.90 -12.81 0.24
CA PRO A 176 -4.25 -13.07 -0.27
C PRO A 176 -4.58 -12.36 -1.60
N VAL A 177 -3.89 -11.26 -1.94
CA VAL A 177 -4.00 -10.61 -3.24
C VAL A 177 -3.14 -11.32 -4.27
N MET A 178 -1.90 -11.64 -3.90
CA MET A 178 -0.93 -12.34 -4.77
C MET A 178 -1.49 -13.67 -5.31
N GLU A 179 -2.25 -14.40 -4.49
CA GLU A 179 -2.86 -15.68 -4.85
C GLU A 179 -4.01 -15.59 -5.86
N ILE A 180 -4.55 -14.40 -6.13
CA ILE A 180 -5.78 -14.26 -6.93
C ILE A 180 -5.62 -13.43 -8.21
N VAL A 181 -4.50 -12.74 -8.39
CA VAL A 181 -4.24 -11.89 -9.56
C VAL A 181 -3.56 -12.64 -10.70
N GLY A 182 -3.48 -12.02 -11.88
CA GLY A 182 -2.86 -12.61 -13.06
C GLY A 182 -1.33 -12.68 -13.00
N LEU A 183 -0.71 -11.75 -12.29
CA LEU A 183 0.72 -11.74 -11.99
C LEU A 183 0.93 -11.13 -10.61
N SER A 184 1.69 -11.77 -9.76
CA SER A 184 2.10 -11.26 -8.46
C SER A 184 3.62 -11.11 -8.38
N ILE A 185 4.08 -9.95 -7.87
CA ILE A 185 5.52 -9.65 -7.74
C ILE A 185 5.79 -9.25 -6.30
N ALA A 186 6.68 -9.97 -5.63
CA ALA A 186 7.22 -9.55 -4.35
C ALA A 186 8.43 -8.62 -4.55
N VAL A 187 8.47 -7.52 -3.81
CA VAL A 187 9.63 -6.61 -3.76
C VAL A 187 9.96 -6.27 -2.31
N HIS A 188 11.24 -6.23 -1.95
CA HIS A 188 11.70 -5.92 -0.60
C HIS A 188 11.12 -6.80 0.53
N ALA A 189 10.55 -7.94 0.20
CA ALA A 189 9.92 -8.83 1.17
C ALA A 189 10.89 -9.24 2.29
N LYS A 190 10.42 -9.13 3.53
CA LYS A 190 11.22 -9.51 4.72
C LYS A 190 10.87 -10.93 5.19
N ASP A 191 9.68 -11.43 4.83
CA ASP A 191 9.21 -12.76 5.18
C ASP A 191 9.28 -13.68 3.96
N PRO A 192 10.01 -14.81 4.04
CA PRO A 192 10.10 -15.79 2.95
C PRO A 192 8.75 -16.33 2.46
N ALA A 193 7.70 -16.27 3.31
CA ALA A 193 6.36 -16.68 2.91
C ALA A 193 5.79 -15.82 1.78
N VAL A 194 6.17 -14.54 1.71
CA VAL A 194 5.74 -13.63 0.63
C VAL A 194 6.38 -14.03 -0.69
N GLU A 195 7.69 -14.30 -0.69
CA GLU A 195 8.40 -14.78 -1.89
C GLU A 195 7.90 -16.16 -2.36
N ALA A 196 7.50 -17.02 -1.41
CA ALA A 196 6.95 -18.34 -1.74
C ALA A 196 5.52 -18.29 -2.33
N ALA A 197 4.78 -17.21 -2.06
CA ALA A 197 3.39 -17.02 -2.48
C ALA A 197 3.25 -16.23 -3.79
N CYS A 198 4.30 -15.52 -4.23
CA CYS A 198 4.26 -14.73 -5.46
C CYS A 198 4.74 -15.51 -6.69
N ASP A 199 4.36 -15.04 -7.89
CA ASP A 199 4.83 -15.61 -9.16
C ASP A 199 6.28 -15.22 -9.45
N GLN A 200 6.69 -14.01 -9.07
CA GLN A 200 8.03 -13.48 -9.32
C GLN A 200 8.52 -12.63 -8.15
N VAL A 201 9.84 -12.60 -7.97
CA VAL A 201 10.52 -11.75 -6.99
C VAL A 201 11.34 -10.71 -7.73
N ALA A 202 11.12 -9.43 -7.44
CA ALA A 202 11.92 -8.32 -7.95
C ALA A 202 13.04 -7.99 -6.95
N PRO A 203 14.34 -8.20 -7.30
CA PRO A 203 15.45 -7.78 -6.45
C PRO A 203 15.47 -6.27 -6.20
N HIS A 204 15.10 -5.50 -7.21
CA HIS A 204 14.96 -4.04 -7.15
C HIS A 204 13.61 -3.61 -7.72
N PHE A 205 13.06 -2.51 -7.24
CA PHE A 205 11.79 -1.99 -7.76
C PHE A 205 11.89 -1.65 -9.27
N SER A 206 13.05 -1.21 -9.72
CA SER A 206 13.36 -0.93 -11.14
C SER A 206 13.22 -2.14 -12.07
N ASP A 207 13.22 -3.36 -11.55
CA ASP A 207 13.13 -4.59 -12.36
C ASP A 207 11.68 -4.94 -12.72
N ILE A 208 10.70 -4.35 -12.03
CA ILE A 208 9.26 -4.65 -12.19
C ILE A 208 8.77 -4.49 -13.64
N PRO A 209 9.10 -3.40 -14.38
CA PRO A 209 8.65 -3.26 -15.77
C PRO A 209 9.14 -4.39 -16.69
N GLU A 210 10.38 -4.86 -16.50
CA GLU A 210 10.94 -5.97 -17.27
C GLU A 210 10.27 -7.31 -16.92
N LEU A 211 10.00 -7.55 -15.62
CA LEU A 211 9.30 -8.76 -15.17
C LEU A 211 7.88 -8.83 -15.75
N ILE A 212 7.16 -7.71 -15.78
CA ILE A 212 5.85 -7.62 -16.43
C ILE A 212 5.94 -7.93 -17.92
N ALA A 213 6.89 -7.32 -18.64
CA ALA A 213 7.06 -7.52 -20.07
C ALA A 213 7.37 -9.00 -20.40
N ARG A 214 8.25 -9.64 -19.64
CA ARG A 214 8.57 -11.08 -19.80
C ARG A 214 7.35 -11.98 -19.58
N HIS A 215 6.51 -11.65 -18.60
CA HIS A 215 5.27 -12.38 -18.35
C HIS A 215 4.32 -12.27 -19.54
N GLU A 216 4.11 -11.06 -20.08
CA GLU A 216 3.24 -10.83 -21.23
C GLU A 216 3.73 -11.57 -22.48
N GLU A 217 5.04 -11.57 -22.73
CA GLU A 217 5.64 -12.33 -23.82
C GLU A 217 5.37 -13.84 -23.65
N ALA A 218 5.57 -14.40 -22.46
CA ALA A 218 5.34 -15.83 -22.19
C ALA A 218 3.87 -16.22 -22.41
N VAL A 219 2.92 -15.35 -22.00
CA VAL A 219 1.48 -15.59 -22.18
C VAL A 219 1.06 -15.49 -23.66
N ALA A 220 1.69 -14.60 -24.44
CA ALA A 220 1.38 -14.43 -25.86
C ALA A 220 1.76 -15.65 -26.72
N PHE A 221 2.70 -16.47 -26.26
CA PHE A 221 3.18 -17.69 -26.96
C PHE A 221 2.56 -18.99 -26.42
N SER A 222 1.66 -18.93 -25.43
CA SER A 222 0.95 -20.08 -24.81
C SER A 222 -0.45 -20.24 -25.34
#